data_b7ea401a89f4f7b5449dd47d69bc7e6d
#
_entry.id   b7ea401a89f4f7b5449dd47d69bc7e6d
#
_cell.length_a   1.000
_cell.length_b   1.000
_cell.length_c   1.000
_cell.angle_alpha   90.00
_cell.angle_beta   90.00
_cell.angle_gamma   90.00
#
_symmetry.space_group_name_H-M   'P 1'
#
loop_
_entity.id
_entity.type
_entity.pdbx_description
1 polymer ?
#
loop_
_entity_poly.entity_id
_entity_poly.type
_entity_poly.pdbx_seq_one_letter_code
_entity_poly.pdbx_strand_id
1 'polypeptide(L)'
;MALRKIREIGEDVLNQVCKEVTEVTPRTIELIEDMLETMYSTGGVGLAAPQVGVRKRIVVIDVTGDDPIVMINPKIIETSGEQTGMEGCLSVPGKCGQVTRPNYVKAIAYDEELKPYEIEGTELLARAICHELDHLEGKLYVDLVEGDLLDNEPPEEE
;
A
#
# COMPACT_ATOMS: atom_id res chain seq x y z
N MET A 1 -10.89 17.90 1.17
CA MET A 1 -9.80 17.00 0.78
C MET A 1 -8.48 17.64 1.06
N ALA A 2 -7.52 16.85 1.52
CA ALA A 2 -6.24 17.41 1.93
C ALA A 2 -5.14 16.38 1.72
N LEU A 3 -3.92 16.91 1.52
CA LEU A 3 -2.75 16.04 1.51
C LEU A 3 -2.37 15.72 2.94
N ARG A 4 -1.95 14.51 3.17
CA ARG A 4 -1.48 14.08 4.48
C ARG A 4 0.01 13.79 4.43
N LYS A 5 0.66 13.99 5.57
CA LYS A 5 2.10 13.77 5.64
C LYS A 5 2.40 12.26 5.62
N ILE A 6 3.27 11.85 4.71
CA ILE A 6 3.73 10.47 4.65
C ILE A 6 4.69 10.23 5.81
N ARG A 7 4.40 9.21 6.61
CA ARG A 7 5.28 8.79 7.70
C ARG A 7 6.43 7.97 7.13
N GLU A 8 7.58 8.05 7.76
CA GLU A 8 8.79 7.44 7.22
C GLU A 8 9.33 6.38 8.13
N ILE A 9 10.15 5.49 7.56
CA ILE A 9 10.77 4.39 8.28
C ILE A 9 11.43 4.92 9.57
N GLY A 10 11.22 4.19 10.66
CA GLY A 10 11.66 4.62 11.98
C GLY A 10 10.54 5.14 12.84
N GLU A 11 9.39 5.51 12.25
CA GLU A 11 8.23 5.95 13.02
C GLU A 11 7.43 4.72 13.45
N ASP A 12 7.04 4.71 14.73
CA ASP A 12 6.42 3.53 15.33
C ASP A 12 5.17 3.07 14.59
N VAL A 13 4.38 4.00 14.05
CA VAL A 13 3.11 3.67 13.43
C VAL A 13 3.29 2.68 12.28
N LEU A 14 4.45 2.70 11.63
CA LEU A 14 4.70 1.82 10.50
C LEU A 14 5.01 0.38 10.91
N ASN A 15 5.27 0.15 12.18
CA ASN A 15 5.62 -1.17 12.69
C ASN A 15 4.54 -1.75 13.59
N GLN A 16 3.32 -1.25 13.48
CA GLN A 16 2.21 -1.69 14.32
C GLN A 16 1.13 -2.35 13.47
N VAL A 17 0.50 -3.38 14.03
CA VAL A 17 -0.62 -4.03 13.36
C VAL A 17 -1.81 -3.09 13.42
N CYS A 18 -2.50 -2.94 12.30
CA CYS A 18 -3.63 -2.04 12.19
C CYS A 18 -4.92 -2.69 12.66
N LYS A 19 -5.85 -1.86 13.08
CA LYS A 19 -7.13 -2.31 13.62
C LYS A 19 -8.17 -2.39 12.53
N GLU A 20 -9.08 -3.35 12.68
CA GLU A 20 -10.18 -3.49 11.74
C GLU A 20 -11.11 -2.29 11.81
N VAL A 21 -11.68 -1.95 10.67
CA VAL A 21 -12.69 -0.92 10.56
C VAL A 21 -14.04 -1.58 10.80
N THR A 22 -14.75 -1.12 11.84
CA THR A 22 -16.05 -1.71 12.19
C THR A 22 -17.21 -0.86 11.72
N GLU A 23 -16.95 0.40 11.36
CA GLU A 23 -17.98 1.25 10.77
C GLU A 23 -17.30 2.30 9.92
N VAL A 24 -18.01 2.77 8.90
CA VAL A 24 -17.50 3.82 8.02
C VAL A 24 -18.24 5.10 8.37
N THR A 25 -17.50 6.06 8.89
CA THR A 25 -18.05 7.36 9.28
C THR A 25 -17.63 8.41 8.26
N PRO A 26 -18.18 9.62 8.35
CA PRO A 26 -17.66 10.69 7.47
C PRO A 26 -16.16 10.91 7.59
N ARG A 27 -15.59 10.71 8.78
CA ARG A 27 -14.13 10.81 8.95
C ARG A 27 -13.40 9.71 8.17
N THR A 28 -13.98 8.51 8.12
CA THR A 28 -13.39 7.43 7.35
C THR A 28 -13.37 7.78 5.87
N ILE A 29 -14.46 8.34 5.37
CA ILE A 29 -14.53 8.74 3.96
C ILE A 29 -13.52 9.85 3.67
N GLU A 30 -13.40 10.82 4.57
CA GLU A 30 -12.43 11.88 4.40
C GLU A 30 -11.01 11.33 4.37
N LEU A 31 -10.71 10.37 5.24
CA LEU A 31 -9.40 9.73 5.26
C LEU A 31 -9.10 9.07 3.91
N ILE A 32 -10.08 8.34 3.37
CA ILE A 32 -9.89 7.64 2.10
C ILE A 32 -9.64 8.65 0.98
N GLU A 33 -10.41 9.74 0.95
CA GLU A 33 -10.22 10.76 -0.07
C GLU A 33 -8.85 11.43 0.06
N ASP A 34 -8.42 11.70 1.29
CA ASP A 34 -7.10 12.27 1.51
C ASP A 34 -6.00 11.30 1.10
N MET A 35 -6.19 10.00 1.37
CA MET A 35 -5.21 8.99 0.96
C MET A 35 -5.08 8.94 -0.56
N LEU A 36 -6.20 8.96 -1.27
CA LEU A 36 -6.15 8.95 -2.73
C LEU A 36 -5.44 10.19 -3.25
N GLU A 37 -5.78 11.36 -2.72
CA GLU A 37 -5.15 12.59 -3.16
C GLU A 37 -3.65 12.58 -2.86
N THR A 38 -3.27 12.11 -1.68
CA THR A 38 -1.86 12.03 -1.31
C THR A 38 -1.12 11.06 -2.22
N MET A 39 -1.72 9.89 -2.49
CA MET A 39 -1.12 8.90 -3.38
C MET A 39 -0.87 9.50 -4.76
N TYR A 40 -1.86 10.15 -5.34
CA TYR A 40 -1.70 10.72 -6.67
C TYR A 40 -0.68 11.85 -6.70
N SER A 41 -0.66 12.68 -5.66
CA SER A 41 0.26 13.82 -5.64
C SER A 41 1.72 13.38 -5.52
N THR A 42 1.97 12.19 -4.98
CA THR A 42 3.33 11.67 -4.82
C THR A 42 3.73 10.75 -5.96
N GLY A 43 2.82 10.46 -6.89
CA GLY A 43 3.11 9.56 -7.99
C GLY A 43 3.13 8.10 -7.59
N GLY A 44 2.58 7.75 -6.43
CA GLY A 44 2.54 6.37 -5.98
C GLY A 44 1.41 5.59 -6.60
N VAL A 45 1.51 4.27 -6.55
CA VAL A 45 0.45 3.38 -7.05
C VAL A 45 -0.35 2.76 -5.91
N GLY A 46 0.07 2.96 -4.67
CA GLY A 46 -0.66 2.44 -3.51
C GLY A 46 -0.29 3.22 -2.27
N LEU A 47 -1.19 3.17 -1.28
CA LEU A 47 -0.95 3.82 0.00
C LEU A 47 -1.81 3.14 1.04
N ALA A 48 -1.22 2.87 2.20
CA ALA A 48 -1.93 2.27 3.33
C ALA A 48 -2.09 3.32 4.43
N ALA A 49 -3.17 3.20 5.20
CA ALA A 49 -3.50 4.19 6.21
C ALA A 49 -2.38 4.45 7.22
N PRO A 50 -1.62 3.44 7.69
CA PRO A 50 -0.53 3.74 8.63
C PRO A 50 0.53 4.65 8.03
N GLN A 51 0.66 4.69 6.71
CA GLN A 51 1.63 5.59 6.09
C GLN A 51 1.25 7.07 6.26
N VAL A 52 0.02 7.35 6.62
CA VAL A 52 -0.41 8.72 6.95
C VAL A 52 -0.75 8.82 8.44
N GLY A 53 -0.29 7.86 9.23
CA GLY A 53 -0.39 7.93 10.69
C GLY A 53 -1.65 7.34 11.29
N VAL A 54 -2.44 6.60 10.52
CA VAL A 54 -3.71 6.05 10.99
C VAL A 54 -3.63 4.54 11.02
N ARG A 55 -3.82 3.95 12.19
CA ARG A 55 -3.71 2.50 12.38
C ARG A 55 -5.02 1.79 12.07
N LYS A 56 -5.49 1.92 10.84
CA LYS A 56 -6.71 1.25 10.39
C LYS A 56 -6.41 0.46 9.13
N ARG A 57 -7.16 -0.64 8.95
CA ARG A 57 -6.94 -1.54 7.84
C ARG A 57 -7.62 -1.00 6.58
N ILE A 58 -7.03 0.04 6.03
CA ILE A 58 -7.52 0.69 4.81
C ILE A 58 -6.34 0.90 3.88
N VAL A 59 -6.48 0.48 2.62
CA VAL A 59 -5.49 0.77 1.59
C VAL A 59 -6.19 1.28 0.34
N VAL A 60 -5.48 2.08 -0.44
CA VAL A 60 -5.93 2.53 -1.76
C VAL A 60 -4.84 2.16 -2.76
N ILE A 61 -5.26 1.73 -3.95
CA ILE A 61 -4.34 1.29 -5.00
C ILE A 61 -4.89 1.77 -6.34
N ASP A 62 -3.98 2.25 -7.19
CA ASP A 62 -4.34 2.61 -8.56
C ASP A 62 -3.11 2.44 -9.42
N VAL A 63 -3.00 1.29 -10.10
CA VAL A 63 -1.83 0.99 -10.92
C VAL A 63 -1.96 1.51 -12.34
N THR A 64 -3.15 1.97 -12.73
CA THR A 64 -3.37 2.49 -14.08
C THR A 64 -3.44 4.01 -14.13
N GLY A 65 -3.72 4.66 -13.00
CA GLY A 65 -3.86 6.11 -12.94
C GLY A 65 -5.29 6.61 -13.09
N ASP A 66 -6.22 5.73 -13.44
CA ASP A 66 -7.62 6.13 -13.61
C ASP A 66 -8.61 5.08 -13.11
N ASP A 67 -8.17 4.17 -12.24
CA ASP A 67 -9.03 3.11 -11.72
C ASP A 67 -8.69 2.84 -10.26
N PRO A 68 -9.05 3.78 -9.36
CA PRO A 68 -8.71 3.62 -7.95
C PRO A 68 -9.48 2.48 -7.31
N ILE A 69 -8.78 1.72 -6.47
CA ILE A 69 -9.35 0.63 -5.72
C ILE A 69 -9.23 0.96 -4.24
N VAL A 70 -10.36 0.93 -3.53
CA VAL A 70 -10.39 1.16 -2.09
C VAL A 70 -10.64 -0.16 -1.41
N MET A 71 -9.76 -0.56 -0.51
CA MET A 71 -9.86 -1.84 0.18
C MET A 71 -9.90 -1.61 1.68
N ILE A 72 -11.04 -1.91 2.29
CA ILE A 72 -11.20 -1.83 3.74
C ILE A 72 -11.16 -3.25 4.28
N ASN A 73 -10.40 -3.48 5.35
CA ASN A 73 -10.23 -4.80 5.97
C ASN A 73 -9.85 -5.86 4.93
N PRO A 74 -8.84 -5.61 4.10
CA PRO A 74 -8.50 -6.55 3.03
C PRO A 74 -7.81 -7.80 3.57
N LYS A 75 -7.98 -8.90 2.84
CA LYS A 75 -7.35 -10.17 3.20
C LYS A 75 -7.04 -10.93 1.92
N ILE A 76 -5.80 -11.39 1.79
CA ILE A 76 -5.41 -12.24 0.67
C ILE A 76 -5.92 -13.64 0.93
N ILE A 77 -6.63 -14.21 -0.05
CA ILE A 77 -7.21 -15.55 0.09
C ILE A 77 -6.60 -16.56 -0.85
N GLU A 78 -5.86 -16.12 -1.86
CA GLU A 78 -5.24 -17.05 -2.81
C GLU A 78 -4.06 -16.36 -3.47
N THR A 79 -2.97 -17.11 -3.64
CA THR A 79 -1.79 -16.62 -4.37
C THR A 79 -1.24 -17.73 -5.22
N SER A 80 -0.55 -17.36 -6.31
CA SER A 80 0.17 -18.35 -7.11
C SER A 80 1.27 -17.65 -7.90
N GLY A 81 2.24 -18.45 -8.32
CA GLY A 81 3.35 -17.96 -9.10
C GLY A 81 4.27 -17.07 -8.30
N GLU A 82 5.30 -16.57 -8.97
CA GLU A 82 6.27 -15.67 -8.35
C GLU A 82 6.71 -14.63 -9.37
N GLN A 83 7.01 -13.45 -8.87
CA GLN A 83 7.68 -12.40 -9.64
C GLN A 83 8.73 -11.76 -8.76
N THR A 84 9.84 -11.40 -9.34
CA THR A 84 10.91 -10.70 -8.62
C THR A 84 11.17 -9.39 -9.33
N GLY A 85 11.20 -8.32 -8.58
CA GLY A 85 11.45 -7.01 -9.16
C GLY A 85 11.74 -5.99 -8.10
N MET A 86 12.02 -4.78 -8.55
CA MET A 86 12.36 -3.70 -7.65
C MET A 86 11.11 -3.12 -7.03
N GLU A 87 11.18 -2.88 -5.72
CA GLU A 87 10.13 -2.18 -4.99
C GLU A 87 10.70 -0.98 -4.29
N GLY A 88 9.88 0.03 -4.17
CA GLY A 88 10.16 1.19 -3.34
C GLY A 88 8.92 1.50 -2.56
N CYS A 89 9.04 2.46 -1.65
CA CYS A 89 7.92 2.81 -0.79
C CYS A 89 8.01 4.29 -0.45
N LEU A 90 6.85 4.95 -0.45
CA LEU A 90 6.81 6.37 -0.08
C LEU A 90 7.30 6.60 1.34
N SER A 91 7.20 5.58 2.20
CA SER A 91 7.68 5.67 3.58
C SER A 91 9.17 5.38 3.72
N VAL A 92 9.83 4.97 2.64
CA VAL A 92 11.28 4.73 2.62
C VAL A 92 11.85 5.51 1.44
N PRO A 93 11.90 6.83 1.56
CA PRO A 93 12.27 7.65 0.40
C PRO A 93 13.70 7.41 -0.03
N GLY A 94 13.94 7.47 -1.33
CA GLY A 94 15.26 7.38 -1.90
C GLY A 94 15.86 6.01 -1.97
N LYS A 95 15.10 4.96 -1.64
CA LYS A 95 15.62 3.59 -1.63
C LYS A 95 14.73 2.66 -2.42
N CYS A 96 15.29 1.56 -2.88
CA CYS A 96 14.54 0.48 -3.50
C CYS A 96 15.31 -0.81 -3.29
N GLY A 97 14.64 -1.94 -3.53
CA GLY A 97 15.28 -3.23 -3.38
C GLY A 97 14.50 -4.30 -4.12
N GLN A 98 15.15 -5.42 -4.37
CA GLN A 98 14.53 -6.52 -5.07
C GLN A 98 13.70 -7.36 -4.10
N VAL A 99 12.45 -7.60 -4.48
CA VAL A 99 11.52 -8.36 -3.63
C VAL A 99 10.79 -9.37 -4.51
N THR A 100 10.66 -10.58 -3.99
CA THR A 100 9.87 -11.62 -4.65
C THR A 100 8.47 -11.63 -4.05
N ARG A 101 7.47 -11.56 -4.91
CA ARG A 101 6.06 -11.54 -4.53
C ARG A 101 5.32 -12.57 -5.36
N PRO A 102 4.14 -13.02 -4.91
CA PRO A 102 3.28 -13.80 -5.81
C PRO A 102 2.98 -13.02 -7.07
N ASN A 103 2.89 -13.73 -8.19
CA ASN A 103 2.53 -13.08 -9.45
C ASN A 103 1.03 -12.96 -9.62
N TYR A 104 0.26 -13.77 -8.90
CA TYR A 104 -1.20 -13.72 -8.88
C TYR A 104 -1.66 -13.62 -7.43
N VAL A 105 -2.59 -12.74 -7.18
CA VAL A 105 -3.18 -12.54 -5.85
C VAL A 105 -4.68 -12.39 -5.99
N LYS A 106 -5.42 -13.08 -5.14
CA LYS A 106 -6.85 -12.86 -4.99
C LYS A 106 -7.10 -12.43 -3.56
N ALA A 107 -7.86 -11.37 -3.39
CA ALA A 107 -8.13 -10.81 -2.07
C ALA A 107 -9.60 -10.53 -1.91
N ILE A 108 -10.06 -10.58 -0.67
CA ILE A 108 -11.38 -10.11 -0.28
C ILE A 108 -11.18 -8.79 0.44
N ALA A 109 -12.03 -7.82 0.15
CA ALA A 109 -12.02 -6.54 0.83
C ALA A 109 -13.44 -6.02 0.94
N TYR A 110 -13.60 -4.88 1.59
CA TYR A 110 -14.90 -4.26 1.77
C TYR A 110 -14.85 -2.86 1.17
N ASP A 111 -15.97 -2.45 0.58
CA ASP A 111 -16.05 -1.11 0.02
C ASP A 111 -16.45 -0.11 1.10
N GLU A 112 -16.72 1.13 0.69
CA GLU A 112 -17.02 2.20 1.63
C GLU A 112 -18.38 2.05 2.30
N GLU A 113 -19.18 1.08 1.86
CA GLU A 113 -20.43 0.72 2.50
C GLU A 113 -20.28 -0.57 3.32
N LEU A 114 -19.03 -1.04 3.47
CA LEU A 114 -18.69 -2.29 4.15
C LEU A 114 -19.32 -3.51 3.50
N LYS A 115 -19.50 -3.45 2.18
CA LYS A 115 -19.95 -4.60 1.41
C LYS A 115 -18.74 -5.36 0.90
N PRO A 116 -18.72 -6.69 1.04
CA PRO A 116 -17.57 -7.47 0.60
C PRO A 116 -17.49 -7.56 -0.92
N TYR A 117 -16.27 -7.60 -1.43
CA TYR A 117 -16.01 -7.86 -2.83
C TYR A 117 -14.68 -8.56 -2.97
N GLU A 118 -14.48 -9.21 -4.11
CA GLU A 118 -13.22 -9.88 -4.41
C GLU A 118 -12.49 -9.10 -5.48
N ILE A 119 -11.16 -9.12 -5.39
CA ILE A 119 -10.32 -8.53 -6.41
C ILE A 119 -9.19 -9.48 -6.72
N GLU A 120 -8.87 -9.61 -8.01
CA GLU A 120 -7.76 -10.42 -8.48
C GLU A 120 -6.80 -9.55 -9.24
N GLY A 121 -5.52 -9.86 -9.13
CA GLY A 121 -4.53 -9.11 -9.86
C GLY A 121 -3.30 -9.92 -10.14
N THR A 122 -2.59 -9.54 -11.19
CA THR A 122 -1.31 -10.13 -11.54
C THR A 122 -0.29 -9.02 -11.71
N GLU A 123 0.98 -9.41 -11.72
CA GLU A 123 2.08 -8.49 -12.01
C GLU A 123 2.07 -7.30 -11.05
N LEU A 124 1.98 -6.08 -11.56
CA LEU A 124 2.09 -4.90 -10.69
C LEU A 124 0.96 -4.82 -9.67
N LEU A 125 -0.27 -5.16 -10.07
CA LEU A 125 -1.37 -5.12 -9.12
C LEU A 125 -1.19 -6.14 -8.01
N ALA A 126 -0.74 -7.36 -8.33
CA ALA A 126 -0.47 -8.36 -7.30
C ALA A 126 0.60 -7.87 -6.35
N ARG A 127 1.67 -7.28 -6.87
CA ARG A 127 2.75 -6.73 -6.06
C ARG A 127 2.23 -5.61 -5.16
N ALA A 128 1.42 -4.71 -5.70
CA ALA A 128 0.89 -3.59 -4.94
C ALA A 128 -0.01 -4.07 -3.81
N ILE A 129 -0.88 -5.05 -4.07
CA ILE A 129 -1.74 -5.58 -3.02
C ILE A 129 -0.90 -6.14 -1.87
N CYS A 130 0.10 -6.96 -2.19
CA CYS A 130 0.95 -7.55 -1.16
C CYS A 130 1.69 -6.48 -0.37
N HIS A 131 2.23 -5.50 -1.08
CA HIS A 131 3.01 -4.43 -0.44
C HIS A 131 2.15 -3.65 0.54
N GLU A 132 0.94 -3.25 0.11
CA GLU A 132 0.08 -2.44 0.95
C GLU A 132 -0.49 -3.24 2.12
N LEU A 133 -0.83 -4.50 1.91
CA LEU A 133 -1.35 -5.31 3.01
C LEU A 133 -0.27 -5.59 4.05
N ASP A 134 1.00 -5.66 3.64
CA ASP A 134 2.08 -5.80 4.61
C ASP A 134 2.12 -4.60 5.57
N HIS A 135 1.85 -3.40 5.07
CA HIS A 135 1.79 -2.22 5.94
C HIS A 135 0.76 -2.39 7.06
N LEU A 136 -0.33 -3.08 6.77
CA LEU A 136 -1.38 -3.28 7.77
C LEU A 136 -0.94 -4.23 8.88
N GLU A 137 0.10 -5.03 8.61
CA GLU A 137 0.68 -5.94 9.59
C GLU A 137 1.95 -5.35 10.22
N GLY A 138 2.24 -4.09 9.96
CA GLY A 138 3.42 -3.45 10.52
C GLY A 138 4.71 -3.83 9.82
N LYS A 139 4.64 -4.25 8.57
CA LYS A 139 5.81 -4.69 7.80
C LYS A 139 6.10 -3.76 6.65
N LEU A 140 7.37 -3.63 6.33
CA LEU A 140 7.84 -2.84 5.21
C LEU A 140 8.59 -3.74 4.24
N TYR A 141 8.65 -3.32 2.96
CA TYR A 141 9.32 -4.14 1.96
C TYR A 141 10.80 -4.36 2.29
N VAL A 142 11.40 -3.44 3.06
CA VAL A 142 12.81 -3.57 3.41
C VAL A 142 13.09 -4.86 4.19
N ASP A 143 12.08 -5.42 4.84
CA ASP A 143 12.23 -6.67 5.56
C ASP A 143 12.29 -7.87 4.62
N LEU A 144 11.93 -7.68 3.35
CA LEU A 144 11.84 -8.75 2.37
C LEU A 144 12.85 -8.60 1.23
N VAL A 145 13.65 -7.52 1.25
CA VAL A 145 14.59 -7.25 0.16
C VAL A 145 15.63 -8.35 0.08
N GLU A 146 15.86 -8.83 -1.14
CA GLU A 146 16.90 -9.81 -1.45
C GLU A 146 18.14 -9.05 -1.83
N GLY A 147 19.20 -9.23 -1.06
CA GLY A 147 20.42 -8.47 -1.25
C GLY A 147 20.34 -7.13 -0.53
N ASP A 148 20.99 -6.14 -1.08
CA ASP A 148 21.11 -4.84 -0.44
C ASP A 148 20.06 -3.85 -0.94
N LEU A 149 19.66 -2.92 -0.07
CA LEU A 149 18.89 -1.77 -0.51
C LEU A 149 19.78 -0.90 -1.41
N LEU A 150 19.19 -0.39 -2.46
CA LEU A 150 19.86 0.43 -3.44
C LEU A 150 19.30 1.85 -3.37
N ASP A 151 20.11 2.80 -3.80
CA ASP A 151 19.63 4.17 -3.92
C ASP A 151 18.70 4.27 -5.13
N ASN A 152 17.58 4.94 -4.93
CA ASN A 152 16.56 5.08 -5.94
C ASN A 152 16.42 6.52 -6.40
N GLU A 153 17.45 7.30 -6.19
CA GLU A 153 17.41 8.69 -6.62
C GLU A 153 17.61 8.77 -8.12
N PRO A 154 16.88 9.65 -8.80
CA PRO A 154 17.14 9.83 -10.20
C PRO A 154 18.54 10.38 -10.41
N PRO A 155 19.16 10.14 -11.57
CA PRO A 155 20.46 10.72 -11.84
C PRO A 155 20.41 12.23 -11.69
N GLU A 156 21.55 12.78 -11.28
CA GLU A 156 21.63 14.22 -11.16
C GLU A 156 21.38 14.87 -12.52
N GLU A 157 20.59 15.93 -12.46
CA GLU A 157 20.35 16.71 -13.66
C GLU A 157 21.55 17.59 -13.90
N GLU A 158 22.18 17.42 -14.99
CA GLU A 158 23.38 18.21 -15.32
C GLU A 158 23.10 19.24 -16.35
#